data_d07b8528c1133aeb1d5b27bd6a0ed24a
#
_entry.id   d07b8528c1133aeb1d5b27bd6a0ed24a
#
_cell.length_a   1.000
_cell.length_b   1.000
_cell.length_c   1.000
_cell.angle_alpha   90.00
_cell.angle_beta   90.00
_cell.angle_gamma   90.00
#
_symmetry.space_group_name_H-M   'P 1'
#
loop_
_entity.id
_entity.type
_entity.pdbx_description
1 polymer ?
#
loop_
_entity_poly.entity_id
_entity_poly.type
_entity_poly.pdbx_seq_one_letter_code
_entity_poly.pdbx_strand_id
1 'polypeptide(L)'
;MSRTGRHAVPELAHRYVLGDPLGQGGSAQVFRARDSRLDRPVAVKIFRLDGASPVQVRRYAHEARVLADLSHPSLVALLDVGADVLPEIGPVAFLVMELVEGRTLRHVLGDGPLEPATTADVGRQLANALAHAHAAGVVHRDVKPSNVLVADERAATGRRDAPTLPVVLADFGIAATATEQGSTEAGRIGTDDRATAGYQSPEQALGERVGPASDVYSLGLLLLECLTGERAYPGDPLTAGLARLLRVPDVPEDLDADWRRLLRAMTRSAPDQRPAMAAVAAELRSLRGGVLRAS
;
A
#
# COMPACT_ATOMS: atom_id res chain seq x y z
N MET A 1 -27.60 30.33 29.68
CA MET A 1 -26.23 30.61 29.15
C MET A 1 -25.58 29.27 28.87
N SER A 2 -25.71 28.78 27.64
CA SER A 2 -25.15 27.48 27.20
C SER A 2 -23.66 27.68 26.89
N ARG A 3 -22.81 27.03 27.69
CA ARG A 3 -21.38 26.88 27.36
C ARG A 3 -21.29 25.86 26.22
N THR A 4 -21.12 26.34 25.01
CA THR A 4 -20.62 25.55 23.88
C THR A 4 -19.27 25.00 24.26
N GLY A 5 -19.21 23.73 24.66
CA GLY A 5 -17.95 23.01 24.85
C GLY A 5 -17.21 23.01 23.52
N ARG A 6 -16.11 23.75 23.42
CA ARG A 6 -15.09 23.52 22.38
C ARG A 6 -14.58 22.09 22.62
N HIS A 7 -14.98 21.12 21.80
CA HIS A 7 -14.27 19.86 21.74
C HIS A 7 -12.82 20.21 21.45
N ALA A 8 -11.93 19.95 22.39
CA ALA A 8 -10.51 20.12 22.18
C ALA A 8 -10.13 19.22 20.98
N VAL A 9 -9.53 19.81 19.95
CA VAL A 9 -9.03 19.06 18.80
C VAL A 9 -7.99 18.08 19.33
N PRO A 10 -8.10 16.76 19.08
CA PRO A 10 -7.15 15.80 19.61
C PRO A 10 -5.74 16.12 19.13
N GLU A 11 -4.79 16.16 20.06
CA GLU A 11 -3.38 16.45 19.79
C GLU A 11 -2.53 15.26 20.26
N LEU A 12 -1.57 14.84 19.44
CA LEU A 12 -0.61 13.78 19.76
C LEU A 12 0.77 14.37 20.06
N ALA A 13 1.38 13.90 21.13
CA ALA A 13 2.75 14.25 21.57
C ALA A 13 2.96 15.78 21.70
N HIS A 14 1.90 16.55 22.03
CA HIS A 14 1.94 18.02 22.06
C HIS A 14 2.57 18.67 20.81
N ARG A 15 2.26 18.06 19.64
CA ARG A 15 2.83 18.48 18.36
C ARG A 15 1.91 18.28 17.17
N TYR A 16 1.19 17.18 17.11
CA TYR A 16 0.40 16.83 15.93
C TYR A 16 -1.07 17.05 16.19
N VAL A 17 -1.61 18.15 15.68
CA VAL A 17 -3.03 18.50 15.80
C VAL A 17 -3.81 17.71 14.77
N LEU A 18 -4.67 16.78 15.23
CA LEU A 18 -5.46 15.91 14.35
C LEU A 18 -6.60 16.68 13.72
N GLY A 19 -6.80 16.50 12.43
CA GLY A 19 -7.89 17.03 11.63
C GLY A 19 -8.84 15.94 11.15
N ASP A 20 -9.28 16.05 9.90
CA ASP A 20 -10.24 15.13 9.30
C ASP A 20 -9.66 13.72 9.08
N PRO A 21 -10.46 12.67 9.22
CA PRO A 21 -10.05 11.32 8.87
C PRO A 21 -9.85 11.21 7.36
N LEU A 22 -8.72 10.66 6.95
CA LEU A 22 -8.39 10.36 5.54
C LEU A 22 -8.78 8.94 5.16
N GLY A 23 -8.79 8.02 6.12
CA GLY A 23 -9.17 6.63 5.93
C GLY A 23 -9.30 5.91 7.26
N GLN A 24 -10.10 4.84 7.25
CA GLN A 24 -10.31 3.98 8.41
C GLN A 24 -10.13 2.53 7.97
N GLY A 25 -9.13 1.86 8.53
CA GLY A 25 -8.89 0.43 8.37
C GLY A 25 -9.24 -0.34 9.65
N GLY A 26 -9.27 -1.68 9.58
CA GLY A 26 -9.69 -2.53 10.69
C GLY A 26 -8.88 -2.37 11.99
N SER A 27 -7.58 -2.06 11.90
CA SER A 27 -6.66 -1.95 13.05
C SER A 27 -6.07 -0.56 13.25
N ALA A 28 -6.27 0.37 12.30
CA ALA A 28 -5.69 1.71 12.34
C ALA A 28 -6.60 2.75 11.69
N GLN A 29 -6.46 4.00 12.11
CA GLN A 29 -7.10 5.16 11.50
C GLN A 29 -6.04 6.13 10.99
N VAL A 30 -6.27 6.73 9.81
CA VAL A 30 -5.37 7.73 9.24
C VAL A 30 -6.08 9.07 9.25
N PHE A 31 -5.40 10.08 9.77
CA PHE A 31 -5.91 11.45 9.88
C PHE A 31 -5.01 12.42 9.11
N ARG A 32 -5.61 13.40 8.50
CA ARG A 32 -4.91 14.64 8.18
C ARG A 32 -4.54 15.30 9.50
N ALA A 33 -3.33 15.82 9.63
CA ALA A 33 -2.89 16.53 10.81
C ALA A 33 -1.98 17.70 10.44
N ARG A 34 -1.70 18.56 11.42
CA ARG A 34 -0.74 19.64 11.31
C ARG A 34 0.38 19.45 12.32
N ASP A 35 1.61 19.41 11.84
CA ASP A 35 2.80 19.49 12.70
C ASP A 35 2.95 20.94 13.20
N SER A 36 2.61 21.20 14.46
CA SER A 36 2.61 22.54 15.04
C SER A 36 4.01 23.15 15.19
N ARG A 37 5.07 22.30 15.20
CA ARG A 37 6.47 22.79 15.31
C ARG A 37 7.06 23.20 13.97
N LEU A 38 6.73 22.47 12.90
CA LEU A 38 7.24 22.74 11.55
C LEU A 38 6.22 23.45 10.65
N ASP A 39 5.03 23.71 11.18
CA ASP A 39 3.93 24.40 10.51
C ASP A 39 3.57 23.82 9.14
N ARG A 40 3.55 22.47 9.04
CA ARG A 40 3.26 21.74 7.80
C ARG A 40 2.15 20.72 7.96
N PRO A 41 1.39 20.43 6.88
CA PRO A 41 0.44 19.33 6.88
C PRO A 41 1.18 17.99 6.86
N VAL A 42 0.60 17.00 7.55
CA VAL A 42 1.10 15.61 7.65
C VAL A 42 -0.07 14.63 7.64
N ALA A 43 0.20 13.36 7.35
CA ALA A 43 -0.73 12.26 7.60
C ALA A 43 -0.28 11.52 8.87
N VAL A 44 -1.23 11.23 9.76
CA VAL A 44 -0.95 10.50 11.00
C VAL A 44 -1.77 9.22 11.05
N LYS A 45 -1.09 8.08 11.08
CA LYS A 45 -1.71 6.76 11.24
C LYS A 45 -1.61 6.32 12.69
N ILE A 46 -2.76 6.05 13.30
CA ILE A 46 -2.91 5.75 14.73
C ILE A 46 -3.29 4.29 14.90
N PHE A 47 -2.58 3.60 15.76
CA PHE A 47 -2.82 2.21 16.16
C PHE A 47 -3.18 2.14 17.63
N ARG A 48 -4.23 1.43 17.99
CA ARG A 48 -4.56 1.14 19.38
C ARG A 48 -3.59 0.11 19.95
N LEU A 49 -3.11 0.37 21.16
CA LEU A 49 -2.20 -0.53 21.90
C LEU A 49 -2.94 -1.36 22.97
N ASP A 50 -4.27 -1.42 22.93
CA ASP A 50 -5.05 -2.18 23.90
C ASP A 50 -4.63 -3.65 23.90
N GLY A 51 -4.09 -4.13 25.05
CA GLY A 51 -3.60 -5.49 25.20
C GLY A 51 -2.26 -5.81 24.52
N ALA A 52 -1.60 -4.83 23.89
CA ALA A 52 -0.30 -5.06 23.26
C ALA A 52 0.79 -5.33 24.33
N SER A 53 1.53 -6.41 24.15
CA SER A 53 2.66 -6.73 25.03
C SER A 53 3.85 -5.76 24.78
N PRO A 54 4.74 -5.55 25.77
CA PRO A 54 5.95 -4.74 25.57
C PRO A 54 6.85 -5.24 24.45
N VAL A 55 6.78 -6.52 24.10
CA VAL A 55 7.51 -7.14 22.99
C VAL A 55 6.94 -6.66 21.66
N GLN A 56 5.62 -6.64 21.53
CA GLN A 56 4.94 -6.14 20.33
C GLN A 56 5.22 -4.66 20.11
N VAL A 57 5.15 -3.85 21.15
CA VAL A 57 5.47 -2.41 21.06
C VAL A 57 6.90 -2.17 20.58
N ARG A 58 7.89 -2.91 21.13
CA ARG A 58 9.28 -2.82 20.68
C ARG A 58 9.45 -3.23 19.22
N ARG A 59 8.70 -4.24 18.76
CA ARG A 59 8.74 -4.71 17.39
C ARG A 59 8.19 -3.63 16.44
N TYR A 60 7.05 -3.02 16.75
CA TYR A 60 6.51 -1.89 15.99
C TYR A 60 7.51 -0.74 15.87
N ALA A 61 8.17 -0.39 17.00
CA ALA A 61 9.17 0.67 17.01
C ALA A 61 10.40 0.32 16.15
N HIS A 62 10.81 -0.96 16.10
CA HIS A 62 11.91 -1.40 15.25
C HIS A 62 11.54 -1.34 13.78
N GLU A 63 10.39 -1.87 13.39
CA GLU A 63 9.89 -1.83 12.00
C GLU A 63 9.73 -0.38 11.52
N ALA A 64 9.17 0.48 12.36
CA ALA A 64 9.05 1.90 12.04
C ALA A 64 10.42 2.58 11.80
N ARG A 65 11.47 2.21 12.55
CA ARG A 65 12.82 2.75 12.29
C ARG A 65 13.37 2.31 10.94
N VAL A 66 13.21 1.04 10.57
CA VAL A 66 13.66 0.55 9.26
C VAL A 66 12.92 1.27 8.13
N LEU A 67 11.63 1.55 8.31
CA LEU A 67 10.84 2.32 7.34
C LEU A 67 11.27 3.80 7.28
N ALA A 68 11.72 4.39 8.40
CA ALA A 68 12.20 5.76 8.42
C ALA A 68 13.47 5.96 7.58
N ASP A 69 14.27 4.92 7.40
CA ASP A 69 15.48 4.95 6.58
C ASP A 69 15.17 4.76 5.07
N LEU A 70 13.93 4.37 4.71
CA LEU A 70 13.53 4.23 3.32
C LEU A 70 13.20 5.59 2.70
N SER A 71 13.98 6.01 1.72
CA SER A 71 13.72 7.23 0.95
C SER A 71 13.66 6.90 -0.54
N HIS A 72 12.47 7.06 -1.14
CA HIS A 72 12.25 6.85 -2.57
C HIS A 72 11.07 7.70 -3.05
N PRO A 73 11.13 8.35 -4.24
CA PRO A 73 10.09 9.27 -4.70
C PRO A 73 8.69 8.63 -4.86
N SER A 74 8.62 7.31 -4.98
CA SER A 74 7.36 6.56 -5.05
C SER A 74 7.07 5.75 -3.77
N LEU A 75 7.62 6.13 -2.61
CA LEU A 75 7.24 5.64 -1.29
C LEU A 75 6.85 6.83 -0.41
N VAL A 76 5.76 6.68 0.35
CA VAL A 76 5.39 7.68 1.37
C VAL A 76 6.49 7.77 2.41
N ALA A 77 7.03 8.98 2.62
CA ALA A 77 8.09 9.20 3.60
C ALA A 77 7.53 9.12 5.04
N LEU A 78 8.17 8.33 5.89
CA LEU A 78 7.91 8.33 7.33
C LEU A 78 8.71 9.48 7.96
N LEU A 79 8.01 10.40 8.65
CA LEU A 79 8.59 11.62 9.21
C LEU A 79 8.88 11.52 10.70
N ASP A 80 8.02 10.77 11.43
CA ASP A 80 8.16 10.59 12.88
C ASP A 80 7.38 9.35 13.34
N VAL A 81 7.72 8.85 14.53
CA VAL A 81 7.00 7.76 15.20
C VAL A 81 6.87 8.08 16.67
N GLY A 82 5.77 7.70 17.29
CA GLY A 82 5.58 7.92 18.71
C GLY A 82 4.50 7.05 19.34
N ALA A 83 4.34 7.25 20.64
CA ALA A 83 3.26 6.70 21.42
C ALA A 83 2.70 7.78 22.32
N ASP A 84 1.39 7.70 22.60
CA ASP A 84 0.67 8.65 23.44
C ASP A 84 -0.53 7.96 24.11
N VAL A 85 -1.23 8.69 24.96
CA VAL A 85 -2.49 8.26 25.57
C VAL A 85 -3.59 9.26 25.19
N LEU A 86 -4.50 8.85 24.31
CA LEU A 86 -5.65 9.67 23.95
C LEU A 86 -6.79 9.45 24.94
N PRO A 87 -7.46 10.53 25.45
CA PRO A 87 -8.45 10.43 26.53
C PRO A 87 -9.60 9.45 26.24
N GLU A 88 -10.06 9.38 24.98
CA GLU A 88 -11.23 8.56 24.60
C GLU A 88 -10.84 7.19 24.02
N ILE A 89 -9.55 6.99 23.64
CA ILE A 89 -9.08 5.82 22.91
C ILE A 89 -8.16 4.96 23.79
N GLY A 90 -7.46 5.58 24.75
CA GLY A 90 -6.43 4.93 25.56
C GLY A 90 -5.03 4.98 24.93
N PRO A 91 -4.15 4.03 25.26
CA PRO A 91 -2.79 3.99 24.72
C PRO A 91 -2.77 3.76 23.22
N VAL A 92 -1.99 4.57 22.50
CA VAL A 92 -1.85 4.50 21.04
C VAL A 92 -0.38 4.57 20.63
N ALA A 93 -0.04 3.89 19.55
CA ALA A 93 1.14 4.19 18.76
C ALA A 93 0.74 4.98 17.51
N PHE A 94 1.61 5.82 17.00
CA PHE A 94 1.33 6.59 15.80
C PHE A 94 2.55 6.71 14.89
N LEU A 95 2.26 6.77 13.58
CA LEU A 95 3.22 7.07 12.54
C LEU A 95 2.86 8.39 11.90
N VAL A 96 3.81 9.29 11.78
CA VAL A 96 3.66 10.56 11.06
C VAL A 96 4.32 10.43 9.70
N MET A 97 3.57 10.68 8.67
CA MET A 97 3.99 10.50 7.28
C MET A 97 3.81 11.81 6.52
N GLU A 98 4.49 11.95 5.40
CA GLU A 98 4.14 13.00 4.45
C GLU A 98 2.68 12.88 4.02
N LEU A 99 2.02 14.03 3.87
CA LEU A 99 0.67 14.08 3.32
C LEU A 99 0.76 14.18 1.80
N VAL A 100 0.34 13.14 1.11
CA VAL A 100 0.23 13.12 -0.35
C VAL A 100 -1.18 13.57 -0.73
N GLU A 101 -1.28 14.74 -1.36
CA GLU A 101 -2.56 15.23 -1.90
C GLU A 101 -2.87 14.52 -3.22
N GLY A 102 -4.09 14.00 -3.35
CA GLY A 102 -4.49 13.29 -4.56
C GLY A 102 -5.57 12.24 -4.29
N ARG A 103 -5.68 11.26 -5.19
CA ARG A 103 -6.66 10.16 -5.11
C ARG A 103 -5.93 8.83 -5.00
N THR A 104 -6.56 7.81 -4.45
CA THR A 104 -6.01 6.44 -4.55
C THR A 104 -6.16 5.91 -5.97
N LEU A 105 -5.26 5.01 -6.38
CA LEU A 105 -5.39 4.30 -7.65
C LEU A 105 -6.70 3.51 -7.73
N ARG A 106 -7.25 3.08 -6.59
CA ARG A 106 -8.59 2.49 -6.50
C ARG A 106 -9.68 3.44 -7.02
N HIS A 107 -9.62 4.72 -6.67
CA HIS A 107 -10.57 5.71 -7.17
C HIS A 107 -10.37 5.98 -8.67
N VAL A 108 -9.12 6.00 -9.14
CA VAL A 108 -8.81 6.18 -10.57
C VAL A 108 -9.35 5.02 -11.40
N LEU A 109 -9.19 3.78 -10.92
CA LEU A 109 -9.74 2.59 -11.58
C LEU A 109 -11.27 2.51 -11.53
N GLY A 110 -11.91 3.28 -10.65
CA GLY A 110 -13.37 3.46 -10.67
C GLY A 110 -13.86 4.23 -11.92
N ASP A 111 -13.00 5.02 -12.54
CA ASP A 111 -13.27 5.74 -13.78
C ASP A 111 -13.05 4.87 -15.03
N GLY A 112 -12.43 3.69 -14.89
CA GLY A 112 -12.13 2.71 -15.94
C GLY A 112 -10.70 2.20 -15.93
N PRO A 113 -10.34 1.27 -16.85
CA PRO A 113 -8.99 0.76 -16.99
C PRO A 113 -8.02 1.83 -17.48
N LEU A 114 -6.73 1.64 -17.20
CA LEU A 114 -5.67 2.53 -17.66
C LEU A 114 -5.15 2.07 -19.03
N GLU A 115 -4.71 3.03 -19.83
CA GLU A 115 -3.97 2.75 -21.05
C GLU A 115 -2.69 1.94 -20.74
N PRO A 116 -2.28 0.99 -21.63
CA PRO A 116 -1.12 0.13 -21.41
C PRO A 116 0.18 0.91 -21.12
N ALA A 117 0.40 2.05 -21.77
CA ALA A 117 1.58 2.89 -21.53
C ALA A 117 1.57 3.52 -20.14
N THR A 118 0.41 3.99 -19.69
CA THR A 118 0.21 4.52 -18.33
C THR A 118 0.37 3.42 -17.28
N THR A 119 -0.19 2.24 -17.53
CA THR A 119 -0.04 1.07 -16.66
C THR A 119 1.44 0.66 -16.53
N ALA A 120 2.19 0.66 -17.63
CA ALA A 120 3.62 0.36 -17.62
C ALA A 120 4.41 1.39 -16.79
N ASP A 121 4.06 2.66 -16.88
CA ASP A 121 4.75 3.70 -16.08
C ASP A 121 4.41 3.63 -14.60
N VAL A 122 3.15 3.44 -14.23
CA VAL A 122 2.70 3.19 -12.85
C VAL A 122 3.42 1.96 -12.28
N GLY A 123 3.38 0.85 -13.01
CA GLY A 123 4.05 -0.38 -12.61
C GLY A 123 5.55 -0.21 -12.41
N ARG A 124 6.23 0.51 -13.30
CA ARG A 124 7.67 0.80 -13.20
C ARG A 124 8.01 1.61 -11.96
N GLN A 125 7.21 2.63 -11.63
CA GLN A 125 7.39 3.44 -10.43
C GLN A 125 7.25 2.57 -9.17
N LEU A 126 6.19 1.76 -9.08
CA LEU A 126 5.95 0.84 -7.97
C LEU A 126 7.02 -0.24 -7.86
N ALA A 127 7.43 -0.85 -9.00
CA ALA A 127 8.47 -1.87 -9.01
C ALA A 127 9.83 -1.32 -8.56
N ASN A 128 10.21 -0.10 -8.94
CA ASN A 128 11.43 0.55 -8.45
C ASN A 128 11.35 0.80 -6.93
N ALA A 129 10.22 1.28 -6.43
CA ALA A 129 9.98 1.53 -5.02
C ALA A 129 10.08 0.25 -4.19
N LEU A 130 9.42 -0.83 -4.65
CA LEU A 130 9.46 -2.14 -4.00
C LEU A 130 10.85 -2.77 -4.07
N ALA A 131 11.57 -2.66 -5.20
CA ALA A 131 12.94 -3.14 -5.29
C ALA A 131 13.89 -2.41 -4.31
N HIS A 132 13.69 -1.10 -4.11
CA HIS A 132 14.43 -0.32 -3.11
C HIS A 132 14.14 -0.81 -1.68
N ALA A 133 12.86 -1.04 -1.34
CA ALA A 133 12.46 -1.58 -0.03
C ALA A 133 13.03 -3.00 0.18
N HIS A 134 12.96 -3.88 -0.83
CA HIS A 134 13.50 -5.24 -0.77
C HIS A 134 15.02 -5.26 -0.54
N ALA A 135 15.76 -4.33 -1.15
CA ALA A 135 17.21 -4.20 -0.94
C ALA A 135 17.55 -3.80 0.51
N ALA A 136 16.65 -3.09 1.20
CA ALA A 136 16.74 -2.78 2.62
C ALA A 136 16.17 -3.89 3.54
N GLY A 137 15.78 -5.04 2.97
CA GLY A 137 15.20 -6.17 3.72
C GLY A 137 13.74 -5.99 4.12
N VAL A 138 13.04 -5.00 3.55
CA VAL A 138 11.63 -4.71 3.83
C VAL A 138 10.74 -5.28 2.75
N VAL A 139 9.72 -6.04 3.15
CA VAL A 139 8.64 -6.55 2.29
C VAL A 139 7.37 -5.76 2.60
N HIS A 140 6.66 -5.30 1.57
CA HIS A 140 5.48 -4.44 1.75
C HIS A 140 4.26 -5.22 2.25
N ARG A 141 3.99 -6.41 1.71
CA ARG A 141 2.94 -7.36 2.11
C ARG A 141 1.50 -6.95 1.82
N ASP A 142 1.23 -5.69 1.47
CA ASP A 142 -0.13 -5.18 1.22
C ASP A 142 -0.17 -4.26 -0.02
N VAL A 143 0.42 -4.73 -1.14
CA VAL A 143 0.38 -4.01 -2.43
C VAL A 143 -0.99 -4.17 -3.04
N LYS A 144 -1.74 -3.05 -3.13
CA LYS A 144 -3.11 -2.99 -3.68
C LYS A 144 -3.45 -1.56 -4.14
N PRO A 145 -4.43 -1.34 -5.03
CA PRO A 145 -4.77 -0.01 -5.54
C PRO A 145 -5.18 1.01 -4.48
N SER A 146 -5.73 0.60 -3.33
CA SER A 146 -6.08 1.51 -2.24
C SER A 146 -4.85 2.05 -1.48
N ASN A 147 -3.71 1.36 -1.56
CA ASN A 147 -2.45 1.78 -0.94
C ASN A 147 -1.53 2.52 -1.93
N VAL A 148 -1.96 2.71 -3.17
CA VAL A 148 -1.24 3.52 -4.17
C VAL A 148 -1.95 4.86 -4.28
N LEU A 149 -1.27 5.93 -3.91
CA LEU A 149 -1.72 7.30 -4.04
C LEU A 149 -1.27 7.85 -5.38
N VAL A 150 -2.20 8.42 -6.13
CA VAL A 150 -1.93 9.17 -7.36
C VAL A 150 -1.85 10.62 -6.95
N ALA A 151 -0.64 11.17 -6.91
CA ALA A 151 -0.40 12.53 -6.49
C ALA A 151 -1.01 13.54 -7.48
N ASP A 152 -1.56 14.64 -6.97
CA ASP A 152 -2.03 15.74 -7.81
C ASP A 152 -0.79 16.40 -8.44
N GLU A 153 -0.69 16.37 -9.77
CA GLU A 153 0.43 16.95 -10.53
C GLU A 153 0.67 18.44 -10.20
N ARG A 154 -0.37 19.15 -9.79
CA ARG A 154 -0.28 20.56 -9.40
C ARG A 154 0.49 20.74 -8.09
N ALA A 155 0.43 19.76 -7.19
CA ALA A 155 1.14 19.78 -5.91
C ALA A 155 2.62 19.36 -6.05
N ALA A 156 2.92 18.44 -6.99
CA ALA A 156 4.22 17.77 -7.06
C ALA A 156 5.28 18.48 -7.93
N THR A 157 4.92 19.16 -9.03
CA THR A 157 5.94 19.62 -10.00
C THR A 157 5.74 21.02 -10.59
N GLY A 158 4.56 21.61 -10.51
CA GLY A 158 4.24 22.84 -11.23
C GLY A 158 4.35 22.75 -12.76
N ARG A 159 4.61 21.56 -13.32
CA ARG A 159 4.74 21.30 -14.76
C ARG A 159 3.45 20.69 -15.30
N ARG A 160 2.83 21.39 -16.26
CA ARG A 160 1.55 21.01 -16.88
C ARG A 160 1.63 19.85 -17.88
N ASP A 161 2.85 19.39 -18.25
CA ASP A 161 3.07 18.52 -19.42
C ASP A 161 3.83 17.22 -19.08
N ALA A 162 3.76 16.71 -17.83
CA ALA A 162 4.36 15.43 -17.52
C ALA A 162 3.43 14.28 -17.97
N PRO A 163 3.85 13.40 -18.89
CA PRO A 163 2.99 12.34 -19.46
C PRO A 163 2.82 11.14 -18.51
N THR A 164 3.29 11.21 -17.28
CA THR A 164 3.31 10.10 -16.33
C THR A 164 2.44 10.39 -15.14
N LEU A 165 1.58 9.44 -14.79
CA LEU A 165 0.79 9.46 -13.58
C LEU A 165 1.72 9.25 -12.37
N PRO A 166 2.03 10.28 -11.55
CA PRO A 166 2.93 10.12 -10.41
C PRO A 166 2.25 9.31 -9.31
N VAL A 167 2.87 8.19 -8.92
CA VAL A 167 2.31 7.31 -7.89
C VAL A 167 3.26 7.16 -6.70
N VAL A 168 2.66 7.09 -5.52
CA VAL A 168 3.35 6.91 -4.24
C VAL A 168 2.69 5.75 -3.50
N LEU A 169 3.49 4.75 -3.13
CA LEU A 169 3.04 3.59 -2.37
C LEU A 169 3.05 3.92 -0.88
N ALA A 170 1.91 3.74 -0.25
CA ALA A 170 1.67 3.96 1.17
C ALA A 170 1.40 2.64 1.90
N ASP A 171 1.38 2.70 3.21
CA ASP A 171 0.89 1.63 4.08
C ASP A 171 1.67 0.31 3.98
N PHE A 172 2.96 0.34 4.30
CA PHE A 172 3.68 -0.90 4.62
C PHE A 172 2.95 -1.68 5.72
N GLY A 173 2.77 -2.98 5.51
CA GLY A 173 1.98 -3.85 6.39
C GLY A 173 2.62 -4.10 7.77
N ILE A 174 2.93 -3.02 8.51
CA ILE A 174 3.52 -3.08 9.86
C ILE A 174 2.65 -3.93 10.81
N ALA A 175 1.33 -3.92 10.62
CA ALA A 175 0.41 -4.71 11.43
C ALA A 175 0.44 -6.22 11.11
N ALA A 176 0.79 -6.62 9.89
CA ALA A 176 0.78 -8.02 9.46
C ALA A 176 1.90 -8.84 10.11
N THR A 177 3.04 -8.21 10.46
CA THR A 177 4.15 -8.90 11.14
C THR A 177 3.85 -9.25 12.60
N ALA A 178 2.88 -8.60 13.23
CA ALA A 178 2.49 -8.88 14.60
C ALA A 178 1.75 -10.21 14.76
N THR A 179 1.12 -10.72 13.71
CA THR A 179 0.28 -11.92 13.73
C THR A 179 1.06 -13.23 13.44
N GLU A 180 2.26 -13.14 12.83
CA GLU A 180 3.00 -14.33 12.35
C GLU A 180 3.63 -15.21 13.44
N GLN A 181 3.64 -14.81 14.72
CA GLN A 181 4.16 -15.65 15.80
C GLN A 181 3.30 -15.62 17.07
N GLY A 182 2.13 -16.25 17.05
CA GLY A 182 1.52 -16.68 18.30
C GLY A 182 0.10 -16.28 18.65
N SER A 183 -0.72 -15.83 17.72
CA SER A 183 -2.16 -15.81 17.98
C SER A 183 -2.93 -16.28 16.75
N THR A 184 -3.44 -17.48 16.84
CA THR A 184 -4.54 -18.00 16.04
C THR A 184 -5.81 -17.19 16.34
N GLU A 185 -5.87 -15.91 15.96
CA GLU A 185 -7.13 -15.18 15.84
C GLU A 185 -7.60 -15.23 14.38
N ALA A 186 -7.91 -16.42 13.93
CA ALA A 186 -8.79 -16.68 12.79
C ALA A 186 -10.22 -16.21 13.16
N GLY A 187 -10.46 -14.88 13.24
CA GLY A 187 -11.78 -14.42 13.65
C GLY A 187 -12.06 -12.94 13.54
N ARG A 188 -11.08 -12.09 13.26
CA ARG A 188 -11.34 -10.64 13.11
C ARG A 188 -11.09 -10.18 11.67
N ILE A 189 -11.96 -10.61 10.77
CA ILE A 189 -12.04 -10.06 9.41
C ILE A 189 -12.70 -8.68 9.52
N GLY A 190 -11.87 -7.63 9.65
CA GLY A 190 -12.34 -6.26 9.53
C GLY A 190 -12.84 -5.97 8.10
N THR A 191 -13.67 -4.94 7.93
CA THR A 191 -14.23 -4.56 6.63
C THR A 191 -13.18 -4.21 5.58
N ASP A 192 -11.96 -3.86 5.99
CA ASP A 192 -10.82 -3.55 5.12
C ASP A 192 -10.12 -4.81 4.58
N ASP A 193 -10.27 -5.97 5.26
CA ASP A 193 -9.72 -7.25 4.83
C ASP A 193 -10.32 -7.74 3.51
N ARG A 194 -11.55 -7.31 3.18
CA ARG A 194 -12.20 -7.64 1.90
C ARG A 194 -11.45 -7.08 0.69
N ALA A 195 -10.89 -5.87 0.81
CA ALA A 195 -10.12 -5.26 -0.25
C ALA A 195 -8.72 -5.88 -0.37
N THR A 196 -8.10 -6.24 0.75
CA THR A 196 -6.76 -6.85 0.83
C THR A 196 -6.74 -8.27 0.29
N ALA A 197 -7.74 -9.09 0.63
CA ALA A 197 -7.81 -10.48 0.21
C ALA A 197 -7.73 -10.68 -1.32
N GLY A 198 -8.17 -9.70 -2.12
CA GLY A 198 -8.10 -9.76 -3.59
C GLY A 198 -6.69 -9.75 -4.18
N TYR A 199 -5.68 -9.29 -3.43
CA TYR A 199 -4.30 -9.09 -3.94
C TYR A 199 -3.24 -9.93 -3.21
N GLN A 200 -3.59 -10.65 -2.15
CA GLN A 200 -2.65 -11.51 -1.43
C GLN A 200 -2.05 -12.57 -2.35
N SER A 201 -0.80 -12.94 -2.11
CA SER A 201 -0.15 -14.07 -2.77
C SER A 201 -0.67 -15.42 -2.22
N PRO A 202 -0.47 -16.56 -2.95
CA PRO A 202 -0.85 -17.88 -2.46
C PRO A 202 -0.24 -18.21 -1.09
N GLU A 203 1.04 -17.92 -0.90
CA GLU A 203 1.74 -18.14 0.37
C GLU A 203 1.19 -17.29 1.51
N GLN A 204 0.72 -16.06 1.23
CA GLN A 204 0.01 -15.26 2.24
C GLN A 204 -1.34 -15.87 2.63
N ALA A 205 -2.09 -16.37 1.65
CA ALA A 205 -3.38 -17.03 1.90
C ALA A 205 -3.24 -18.33 2.68
N LEU A 206 -2.10 -19.03 2.53
CA LEU A 206 -1.77 -20.26 3.27
C LEU A 206 -1.13 -19.99 4.64
N GLY A 207 -0.80 -18.72 4.97
CA GLY A 207 -0.07 -18.39 6.20
C GLY A 207 1.38 -18.89 6.18
N GLU A 208 1.96 -19.06 5.00
CA GLU A 208 3.33 -19.49 4.80
C GLU A 208 4.30 -18.29 4.89
N ARG A 209 5.61 -18.57 4.74
CA ARG A 209 6.62 -17.53 4.80
C ARG A 209 6.50 -16.52 3.66
N VAL A 210 6.22 -15.28 4.00
CA VAL A 210 6.07 -14.15 3.07
C VAL A 210 7.44 -13.50 2.80
N GLY A 211 7.74 -13.25 1.53
CA GLY A 211 8.98 -12.63 1.08
C GLY A 211 8.78 -11.64 -0.07
N PRO A 212 9.87 -11.09 -0.65
CA PRO A 212 9.83 -10.17 -1.79
C PRO A 212 8.98 -10.66 -2.97
N ALA A 213 8.96 -11.97 -3.23
CA ALA A 213 8.15 -12.58 -4.28
C ALA A 213 6.64 -12.42 -4.07
N SER A 214 6.18 -12.22 -2.83
CA SER A 214 4.77 -11.95 -2.54
C SER A 214 4.34 -10.58 -3.08
N ASP A 215 5.19 -9.56 -2.93
CA ASP A 215 4.93 -8.23 -3.50
C ASP A 215 4.93 -8.25 -5.04
N VAL A 216 5.76 -9.12 -5.66
CA VAL A 216 5.75 -9.32 -7.12
C VAL A 216 4.40 -9.85 -7.58
N TYR A 217 3.85 -10.84 -6.87
CA TYR A 217 2.53 -11.40 -7.18
C TYR A 217 1.43 -10.33 -7.04
N SER A 218 1.42 -9.63 -5.93
CA SER A 218 0.42 -8.58 -5.65
C SER A 218 0.49 -7.44 -6.67
N LEU A 219 1.70 -7.01 -7.06
CA LEU A 219 1.89 -6.03 -8.12
C LEU A 219 1.39 -6.58 -9.47
N GLY A 220 1.61 -7.85 -9.78
CA GLY A 220 1.07 -8.49 -10.99
C GLY A 220 -0.45 -8.41 -11.08
N LEU A 221 -1.16 -8.70 -9.97
CA LEU A 221 -2.62 -8.58 -9.89
C LEU A 221 -3.09 -7.12 -10.02
N LEU A 222 -2.38 -6.18 -9.40
CA LEU A 222 -2.66 -4.75 -9.51
C LEU A 222 -2.54 -4.27 -10.97
N LEU A 223 -1.46 -4.67 -11.68
CA LEU A 223 -1.25 -4.29 -13.08
C LEU A 223 -2.29 -4.93 -14.02
N LEU A 224 -2.68 -6.18 -13.74
CA LEU A 224 -3.75 -6.84 -14.48
C LEU A 224 -5.07 -6.06 -14.34
N GLU A 225 -5.43 -5.64 -13.13
CA GLU A 225 -6.61 -4.81 -12.91
C GLU A 225 -6.48 -3.43 -13.56
N CYS A 226 -5.30 -2.80 -13.56
CA CYS A 226 -5.09 -1.55 -14.29
C CYS A 226 -5.41 -1.68 -15.78
N LEU A 227 -5.04 -2.80 -16.41
CA LEU A 227 -5.26 -3.05 -17.82
C LEU A 227 -6.70 -3.46 -18.17
N THR A 228 -7.36 -4.20 -17.28
CA THR A 228 -8.68 -4.79 -17.55
C THR A 228 -9.84 -4.02 -16.92
N GLY A 229 -9.56 -3.25 -15.83
CA GLY A 229 -10.60 -2.68 -14.97
C GLY A 229 -11.21 -3.69 -14.00
N GLU A 230 -10.82 -4.97 -14.07
CA GLU A 230 -11.43 -6.06 -13.31
C GLU A 230 -10.44 -6.73 -12.36
N ARG A 231 -10.92 -7.12 -11.17
CA ARG A 231 -10.13 -7.88 -10.21
C ARG A 231 -9.96 -9.32 -10.69
N ALA A 232 -8.74 -9.85 -10.64
CA ALA A 232 -8.43 -11.23 -10.99
C ALA A 232 -9.19 -12.25 -10.12
N TYR A 233 -9.42 -11.91 -8.86
CA TYR A 233 -10.16 -12.72 -7.90
C TYR A 233 -11.26 -11.87 -7.25
N PRO A 234 -12.44 -11.79 -7.91
CA PRO A 234 -13.59 -11.07 -7.36
C PRO A 234 -14.26 -11.87 -6.24
N GLY A 235 -15.07 -11.19 -5.44
CA GLY A 235 -15.89 -11.81 -4.39
C GLY A 235 -15.45 -11.41 -2.98
N ASP A 236 -15.94 -12.19 -2.00
CA ASP A 236 -15.56 -12.03 -0.60
C ASP A 236 -14.15 -12.59 -0.31
N PRO A 237 -13.54 -12.28 0.87
CA PRO A 237 -12.17 -12.69 1.18
C PRO A 237 -11.92 -14.19 1.13
N LEU A 238 -12.87 -15.01 1.55
CA LEU A 238 -12.74 -16.46 1.55
C LEU A 238 -12.75 -16.99 0.13
N THR A 239 -13.72 -16.55 -0.68
CA THR A 239 -13.83 -16.92 -2.10
C THR A 239 -12.59 -16.51 -2.88
N ALA A 240 -12.10 -15.28 -2.73
CA ALA A 240 -10.89 -14.80 -3.38
C ALA A 240 -9.64 -15.56 -2.91
N GLY A 241 -9.56 -15.88 -1.61
CA GLY A 241 -8.48 -16.68 -1.04
C GLY A 241 -8.42 -18.09 -1.62
N LEU A 242 -9.55 -18.79 -1.67
CA LEU A 242 -9.65 -20.13 -2.24
C LEU A 242 -9.40 -20.14 -3.75
N ALA A 243 -9.95 -19.17 -4.49
CA ALA A 243 -9.80 -19.10 -5.93
C ALA A 243 -8.33 -19.06 -6.35
N ARG A 244 -7.47 -18.27 -5.67
CA ARG A 244 -6.03 -18.16 -5.99
C ARG A 244 -5.23 -19.43 -5.69
N LEU A 245 -5.70 -20.27 -4.77
CA LEU A 245 -5.08 -21.56 -4.48
C LEU A 245 -5.45 -22.62 -5.52
N LEU A 246 -6.60 -22.46 -6.18
CA LEU A 246 -7.15 -23.42 -7.12
C LEU A 246 -6.85 -23.09 -8.59
N ARG A 247 -6.63 -21.80 -8.92
CA ARG A 247 -6.37 -21.38 -10.29
C ARG A 247 -5.41 -20.20 -10.34
N VAL A 248 -4.64 -20.10 -11.42
CA VAL A 248 -3.89 -18.88 -11.76
C VAL A 248 -4.84 -17.77 -12.22
N PRO A 249 -4.47 -16.46 -12.12
CA PRO A 249 -5.30 -15.41 -12.65
C PRO A 249 -5.45 -15.53 -14.16
N ASP A 250 -6.64 -15.23 -14.64
CA ASP A 250 -6.93 -15.18 -16.08
C ASP A 250 -6.28 -13.90 -16.66
N VAL A 251 -5.41 -14.09 -17.64
CA VAL A 251 -4.74 -13.01 -18.37
C VAL A 251 -5.31 -12.99 -19.79
N PRO A 252 -6.11 -11.96 -20.16
CA PRO A 252 -6.81 -11.92 -21.42
C PRO A 252 -5.87 -12.08 -22.62
N GLU A 253 -6.30 -12.86 -23.63
CA GLU A 253 -5.51 -13.18 -24.81
C GLU A 253 -5.38 -12.01 -25.82
N ASP A 254 -6.24 -11.00 -25.70
CA ASP A 254 -6.21 -9.76 -26.48
C ASP A 254 -5.19 -8.74 -25.98
N LEU A 255 -4.64 -8.93 -24.77
CA LEU A 255 -3.50 -8.14 -24.32
C LEU A 255 -2.25 -8.45 -25.16
N ASP A 256 -1.38 -7.44 -25.31
CA ASP A 256 -0.08 -7.59 -25.95
C ASP A 256 0.72 -8.78 -25.41
N ALA A 257 1.47 -9.47 -26.27
CA ALA A 257 2.19 -10.69 -25.92
C ALA A 257 3.21 -10.47 -24.78
N ASP A 258 3.87 -9.31 -24.75
CA ASP A 258 4.84 -8.99 -23.71
C ASP A 258 4.18 -8.74 -22.37
N TRP A 259 3.00 -8.07 -22.36
CA TRP A 259 2.17 -7.94 -21.17
C TRP A 259 1.72 -9.29 -20.64
N ARG A 260 1.19 -10.17 -21.51
CA ARG A 260 0.78 -11.52 -21.11
C ARG A 260 1.92 -12.32 -20.49
N ARG A 261 3.10 -12.27 -21.11
CA ARG A 261 4.30 -12.95 -20.62
C ARG A 261 4.69 -12.43 -19.23
N LEU A 262 4.76 -11.11 -19.04
CA LEU A 262 5.15 -10.49 -17.78
C LEU A 262 4.14 -10.81 -16.67
N LEU A 263 2.86 -10.60 -16.90
CA LEU A 263 1.80 -10.86 -15.91
C LEU A 263 1.76 -12.33 -15.49
N ARG A 264 1.86 -13.28 -16.44
CA ARG A 264 1.93 -14.72 -16.16
C ARG A 264 3.18 -15.10 -15.35
N ALA A 265 4.32 -14.44 -15.61
CA ALA A 265 5.54 -14.65 -14.84
C ALA A 265 5.42 -14.13 -13.40
N MET A 266 4.86 -12.93 -13.21
CA MET A 266 4.67 -12.31 -11.89
C MET A 266 3.68 -13.07 -11.02
N THR A 267 2.66 -13.69 -11.63
CA THR A 267 1.55 -14.35 -10.92
C THR A 267 1.67 -15.86 -10.84
N ARG A 268 2.87 -16.42 -11.01
CA ARG A 268 3.12 -17.85 -10.77
C ARG A 268 2.81 -18.23 -9.34
N SER A 269 2.24 -19.42 -9.13
CA SER A 269 1.90 -19.92 -7.80
C SER A 269 3.14 -20.11 -6.92
N ALA A 270 4.22 -20.70 -7.46
CA ALA A 270 5.47 -20.89 -6.75
C ALA A 270 6.29 -19.59 -6.66
N PRO A 271 6.63 -19.09 -5.45
CA PRO A 271 7.32 -17.81 -5.26
C PRO A 271 8.71 -17.74 -5.92
N ASP A 272 9.45 -18.83 -5.93
CA ASP A 272 10.80 -18.98 -6.50
C ASP A 272 10.82 -18.91 -8.04
N GLN A 273 9.67 -19.09 -8.68
CA GLN A 273 9.51 -18.97 -10.13
C GLN A 273 9.16 -17.56 -10.59
N ARG A 274 8.89 -16.63 -9.66
CA ARG A 274 8.56 -15.24 -9.98
C ARG A 274 9.85 -14.45 -10.24
N PRO A 275 9.83 -13.47 -11.16
CA PRO A 275 10.99 -12.62 -11.40
C PRO A 275 11.33 -11.75 -10.18
N ALA A 276 12.59 -11.36 -10.03
CA ALA A 276 12.95 -10.34 -9.05
C ALA A 276 12.31 -8.99 -9.41
N MET A 277 11.97 -8.17 -8.41
CA MET A 277 11.27 -6.90 -8.63
C MET A 277 12.06 -5.93 -9.54
N ALA A 278 13.38 -5.92 -9.46
CA ALA A 278 14.23 -5.13 -10.36
C ALA A 278 14.12 -5.56 -11.84
N ALA A 279 13.95 -6.86 -12.11
CA ALA A 279 13.70 -7.36 -13.46
C ALA A 279 12.34 -6.93 -13.98
N VAL A 280 11.29 -6.98 -13.13
CA VAL A 280 9.96 -6.44 -13.44
C VAL A 280 10.05 -4.96 -13.83
N ALA A 281 10.77 -4.14 -13.08
CA ALA A 281 10.95 -2.72 -13.38
C ALA A 281 11.63 -2.49 -14.75
N ALA A 282 12.60 -3.35 -15.10
CA ALA A 282 13.29 -3.27 -16.40
C ALA A 282 12.36 -3.65 -17.56
N GLU A 283 11.56 -4.71 -17.42
CA GLU A 283 10.59 -5.11 -18.45
C GLU A 283 9.50 -4.05 -18.66
N LEU A 284 8.97 -3.48 -17.60
CA LEU A 284 7.96 -2.41 -17.67
C LEU A 284 8.51 -1.14 -18.37
N ARG A 285 9.81 -0.84 -18.22
CA ARG A 285 10.47 0.25 -18.96
C ARG A 285 10.46 -0.02 -20.46
N SER A 286 10.70 -1.27 -20.86
CA SER A 286 10.72 -1.67 -22.27
C SER A 286 9.31 -1.61 -22.88
N LEU A 287 8.28 -2.06 -22.17
CA LEU A 287 6.88 -1.98 -22.58
C LEU A 287 6.44 -0.55 -22.84
N ARG A 288 6.81 0.41 -21.97
CA ARG A 288 6.54 1.83 -22.20
C ARG A 288 7.18 2.35 -23.50
N GLY A 289 8.41 1.96 -23.79
CA GLY A 289 9.14 2.40 -25.00
C GLY A 289 8.61 1.79 -26.30
N GLY A 290 8.02 0.58 -26.25
CA GLY A 290 7.43 -0.10 -27.41
C GLY A 290 6.13 0.57 -27.86
N VAL A 291 5.26 0.94 -26.93
CA VAL A 291 3.98 1.63 -27.24
C VAL A 291 4.22 3.01 -27.89
N LEU A 292 5.24 3.75 -27.45
CA LEU A 292 5.60 5.06 -28.00
C LEU A 292 6.21 5.00 -29.44
N ARG A 293 6.62 3.81 -29.91
CA ARG A 293 7.14 3.62 -31.27
C ARG A 293 6.10 3.09 -32.25
N ALA A 294 4.95 2.62 -31.76
CA ALA A 294 3.86 2.05 -32.55
C ALA A 294 2.70 3.03 -32.79
N SER A 295 2.73 4.20 -32.16
CA SER A 295 1.81 5.33 -32.32
C SER A 295 2.49 6.47 -33.08
#